data_c7c4e8febf444323b6746a1c2cff9d9b
#
_entry.id   c7c4e8febf444323b6746a1c2cff9d9b
#
_cell.length_a   1.000
_cell.length_b   1.000
_cell.length_c   1.000
_cell.angle_alpha   90.00
_cell.angle_beta   90.00
_cell.angle_gamma   90.00
#
_symmetry.space_group_name_H-M   'P 1'
#
loop_
_entity.id
_entity.type
_entity.pdbx_description
1 polymer ?
#
loop_
_entity_poly.entity_id
_entity_poly.type
_entity_poly.pdbx_seq_one_letter_code
_entity_poly.pdbx_strand_id
1 'polypeptide(L)'
;MSQRGDWQELRDRRMAEPGATEVYDVARLAYQLGRRVRELREQLGLSQTTLAKRASMTQPAVARFEAGGTVPTLPVLERLARALGAN
;
A
#
# COMPACT_ATOMS: atom_id res chain seq x y z
N MET A 1 18.16 24.45 -23.95
CA MET A 1 17.84 24.24 -22.55
C MET A 1 17.54 22.76 -22.30
N SER A 2 18.14 22.19 -21.30
CA SER A 2 17.95 20.79 -21.02
C SER A 2 16.63 20.60 -20.26
N GLN A 3 15.68 19.93 -20.86
CA GLN A 3 14.41 19.59 -20.20
C GLN A 3 14.67 18.73 -18.96
N ARG A 4 15.74 17.98 -18.96
CA ARG A 4 16.12 17.13 -17.85
C ARG A 4 16.50 17.94 -16.61
N GLY A 5 17.18 19.09 -16.79
CA GLY A 5 17.50 20.00 -15.70
C GLY A 5 16.28 20.62 -15.10
N ASP A 6 15.35 21.08 -15.96
CA ASP A 6 14.10 21.71 -15.53
C ASP A 6 13.22 20.70 -14.77
N TRP A 7 13.17 19.47 -15.24
CA TRP A 7 12.40 18.41 -14.63
C TRP A 7 12.93 18.06 -13.23
N GLN A 8 14.22 18.00 -13.08
CA GLN A 8 14.90 17.74 -11.83
C GLN A 8 14.69 18.86 -10.82
N GLU A 9 14.79 20.11 -11.28
CA GLU A 9 14.53 21.30 -10.48
C GLU A 9 13.09 21.31 -9.97
N LEU A 10 12.14 21.02 -10.84
CA LEU A 10 10.73 20.95 -10.48
C LEU A 10 10.47 19.86 -9.44
N ARG A 11 11.09 18.73 -9.61
CA ARG A 11 11.01 17.61 -8.68
C ARG A 11 11.56 17.97 -7.31
N ASP A 12 12.72 18.63 -7.25
CA ASP A 12 13.35 19.03 -6.01
C ASP A 12 12.48 20.05 -5.27
N ARG A 13 11.85 20.98 -6.00
CA ARG A 13 10.91 21.94 -5.42
C ARG A 13 9.71 21.23 -4.80
N ARG A 14 9.13 20.25 -5.49
CA ARG A 14 8.00 19.48 -4.96
C ARG A 14 8.36 18.73 -3.70
N MET A 15 9.55 18.14 -3.67
CA MET A 15 10.01 17.41 -2.49
C MET A 15 10.28 18.35 -1.31
N ALA A 16 10.57 19.61 -1.58
CA ALA A 16 10.78 20.63 -0.55
C ALA A 16 9.48 21.24 -0.02
N GLU A 17 8.36 21.07 -0.73
CA GLU A 17 7.07 21.61 -0.31
C GLU A 17 6.52 20.81 0.88
N PRO A 18 5.86 21.50 1.84
CA PRO A 18 5.18 20.82 2.93
C PRO A 18 4.14 19.83 2.40
N GLY A 19 4.19 18.59 2.85
CA GLY A 19 3.25 17.55 2.45
C GLY A 19 3.68 16.72 1.25
N ALA A 20 4.58 17.20 0.39
CA ALA A 20 5.01 16.45 -0.79
C ALA A 20 5.77 15.17 -0.41
N THR A 21 6.70 15.26 0.53
CA THR A 21 7.44 14.12 1.05
C THR A 21 6.51 13.12 1.74
N GLU A 22 5.55 13.63 2.49
CA GLU A 22 4.56 12.80 3.19
C GLU A 22 3.69 12.01 2.22
N VAL A 23 3.29 12.62 1.09
CA VAL A 23 2.51 11.92 0.06
C VAL A 23 3.33 10.77 -0.54
N TYR A 24 4.60 11.00 -0.86
CA TYR A 24 5.47 9.95 -1.37
C TYR A 24 5.71 8.85 -0.35
N ASP A 25 5.87 9.20 0.92
CA ASP A 25 6.09 8.24 1.99
C ASP A 25 4.83 7.38 2.21
N VAL A 26 3.65 7.98 2.15
CA VAL A 26 2.39 7.26 2.27
C VAL A 26 2.22 6.29 1.09
N ALA A 27 2.51 6.71 -0.13
CA ALA A 27 2.42 5.85 -1.31
C ALA A 27 3.38 4.67 -1.21
N ARG A 28 4.60 4.91 -0.75
CA ARG A 28 5.59 3.86 -0.53
C ARG A 28 5.13 2.90 0.54
N LEU A 29 4.61 3.43 1.65
CA LEU A 29 4.09 2.61 2.74
C LEU A 29 2.93 1.74 2.28
N ALA A 30 2.01 2.29 1.50
CA ALA A 30 0.89 1.51 0.94
C ALA A 30 1.41 0.36 0.08
N TYR A 31 2.40 0.61 -0.76
CA TYR A 31 3.02 -0.42 -1.58
C TYR A 31 3.68 -1.51 -0.73
N GLN A 32 4.45 -1.11 0.28
CA GLN A 32 5.15 -2.04 1.16
C GLN A 32 4.17 -2.88 1.99
N LEU A 33 3.10 -2.26 2.49
CA LEU A 33 2.07 -2.97 3.24
C LEU A 33 1.34 -3.97 2.35
N GLY A 34 0.99 -3.59 1.14
CA GLY A 34 0.34 -4.48 0.19
C GLY A 34 1.19 -5.69 -0.11
N ARG A 35 2.47 -5.47 -0.37
CA ARG A 35 3.43 -6.53 -0.62
C ARG A 35 3.58 -7.46 0.58
N ARG A 36 3.65 -6.90 1.78
CA ARG A 36 3.80 -7.70 3.00
C ARG A 36 2.57 -8.55 3.26
N VAL A 37 1.39 -8.00 3.05
CA VAL A 37 0.14 -8.77 3.19
C VAL A 37 0.12 -9.93 2.20
N ARG A 38 0.51 -9.69 0.95
CA ARG A 38 0.60 -10.76 -0.05
C ARG A 38 1.56 -11.86 0.37
N GLU A 39 2.75 -11.49 0.85
CA GLU A 39 3.75 -12.47 1.30
C GLU A 39 3.20 -13.33 2.45
N LEU A 40 2.59 -12.69 3.45
CA LEU A 40 2.01 -13.41 4.59
C LEU A 40 0.86 -14.32 4.14
N ARG A 41 0.01 -13.83 3.26
CA ARG A 41 -1.09 -14.63 2.71
C ARG A 41 -0.57 -15.87 2.00
N GLU A 42 0.43 -15.71 1.16
CA GLU A 42 1.03 -16.82 0.42
C GLU A 42 1.71 -17.82 1.37
N GLN A 43 2.40 -17.34 2.40
CA GLN A 43 3.01 -18.19 3.41
C GLN A 43 1.98 -19.02 4.16
N LEU A 44 0.78 -18.48 4.37
CA LEU A 44 -0.31 -19.19 5.01
C LEU A 44 -1.09 -20.10 4.05
N GLY A 45 -0.77 -20.07 2.76
CA GLY A 45 -1.47 -20.86 1.75
C GLY A 45 -2.88 -20.36 1.47
N LEU A 46 -3.19 -19.09 1.77
CA LEU A 46 -4.51 -18.52 1.58
C LEU A 46 -4.65 -17.89 0.18
N SER A 47 -5.84 -18.06 -0.41
CA SER A 47 -6.22 -17.31 -1.60
C SER A 47 -6.62 -15.88 -1.21
N GLN A 48 -6.65 -14.97 -2.18
CA GLN A 48 -7.18 -13.64 -1.96
C GLN A 48 -8.64 -13.68 -1.51
N THR A 49 -9.43 -14.58 -2.08
CA THR A 49 -10.85 -14.76 -1.70
C THR A 49 -10.98 -15.19 -0.24
N THR A 50 -10.16 -16.12 0.20
CA THR A 50 -10.20 -16.58 1.59
C THR A 50 -9.78 -15.47 2.55
N LEU A 51 -8.71 -14.75 2.22
CA LEU A 51 -8.29 -13.62 3.04
C LEU A 51 -9.39 -12.55 3.10
N ALA A 52 -10.01 -12.26 1.97
CA ALA A 52 -11.09 -11.29 1.90
C ALA A 52 -12.24 -11.66 2.84
N LYS A 53 -12.66 -12.92 2.81
CA LYS A 53 -13.71 -13.40 3.71
C LYS A 53 -13.33 -13.23 5.19
N ARG A 54 -12.12 -13.59 5.55
CA ARG A 54 -11.63 -13.47 6.92
C ARG A 54 -11.53 -12.02 7.38
N ALA A 55 -11.19 -11.12 6.46
CA ALA A 55 -11.02 -9.70 6.75
C ALA A 55 -12.29 -8.88 6.56
N SER A 56 -13.41 -9.50 6.21
CA SER A 56 -14.66 -8.82 5.88
C SER A 56 -14.48 -7.80 4.75
N MET A 57 -13.74 -8.22 3.72
CA MET A 57 -13.45 -7.43 2.52
C MET A 57 -13.91 -8.18 1.29
N THR A 58 -13.94 -7.50 0.15
CA THR A 58 -14.14 -8.17 -1.14
C THR A 58 -12.80 -8.61 -1.71
N GLN A 59 -12.81 -9.64 -2.56
CA GLN A 59 -11.59 -10.10 -3.23
C GLN A 59 -10.94 -8.98 -4.07
N PRO A 60 -11.68 -8.18 -4.86
CA PRO A 60 -11.04 -7.06 -5.58
C PRO A 60 -10.40 -6.02 -4.65
N ALA A 61 -10.96 -5.80 -3.45
CA ALA A 61 -10.36 -4.90 -2.48
C ALA A 61 -9.02 -5.43 -1.97
N VAL A 62 -8.94 -6.73 -1.68
CA VAL A 62 -7.68 -7.37 -1.29
C VAL A 62 -6.66 -7.27 -2.42
N ALA A 63 -7.08 -7.56 -3.65
CA ALA A 63 -6.20 -7.49 -4.81
C ALA A 63 -5.62 -6.09 -4.99
N ARG A 64 -6.44 -5.03 -4.88
CA ARG A 64 -5.97 -3.65 -4.95
C ARG A 64 -5.03 -3.29 -3.82
N PHE A 65 -5.33 -3.75 -2.62
CA PHE A 65 -4.47 -3.53 -1.47
C PHE A 65 -3.09 -4.16 -1.70
N GLU A 66 -3.04 -5.42 -2.11
CA GLU A 66 -1.78 -6.13 -2.36
C GLU A 66 -0.96 -5.51 -3.48
N ALA A 67 -1.61 -4.90 -4.45
CA ALA A 67 -0.94 -4.18 -5.54
C ALA A 67 -0.44 -2.79 -5.13
N GLY A 68 -0.75 -2.33 -3.93
CA GLY A 68 -0.37 -1.00 -3.47
C GLY A 68 -1.25 0.10 -4.05
N GLY A 69 -2.43 -0.25 -4.59
CA GLY A 69 -3.31 0.71 -5.27
C GLY A 69 -4.19 1.54 -4.35
N THR A 70 -4.13 1.30 -3.04
CA THR A 70 -4.94 2.04 -2.08
C THR A 70 -4.14 2.36 -0.83
N VAL A 71 -4.48 3.50 -0.20
CA VAL A 71 -3.97 3.84 1.13
C VAL A 71 -4.94 3.23 2.13
N PRO A 72 -4.51 2.24 2.92
CA PRO A 72 -5.42 1.58 3.86
C PRO A 72 -5.76 2.48 5.05
N THR A 73 -6.96 2.28 5.59
CA THR A 73 -7.33 2.87 6.86
C THR A 73 -6.88 1.96 8.00
N LEU A 74 -6.80 2.49 9.21
CA LEU A 74 -6.44 1.68 10.38
C LEU A 74 -7.41 0.51 10.60
N PRO A 75 -8.75 0.70 10.50
CA PRO A 75 -9.67 -0.43 10.64
C PRO A 75 -9.42 -1.54 9.60
N VAL A 76 -9.10 -1.18 8.36
CA VAL A 76 -8.78 -2.16 7.32
C VAL A 76 -7.50 -2.92 7.65
N LEU A 77 -6.46 -2.21 8.08
CA LEU A 77 -5.20 -2.84 8.50
C LEU A 77 -5.43 -3.79 9.66
N GLU A 78 -6.23 -3.40 10.64
CA GLU A 78 -6.55 -4.25 11.78
C GLU A 78 -7.25 -5.54 11.35
N ARG A 79 -8.24 -5.44 10.45
CA ARG A 79 -8.95 -6.61 9.95
C ARG A 79 -8.03 -7.55 9.18
N LEU A 80 -7.14 -7.00 8.34
CA LEU A 80 -6.17 -7.80 7.61
C LEU A 80 -5.18 -8.48 8.56
N ALA A 81 -4.69 -7.75 9.56
CA ALA A 81 -3.76 -8.33 10.54
C ALA A 81 -4.41 -9.49 11.29
N ARG A 82 -5.64 -9.34 11.74
CA ARG A 82 -6.37 -10.42 12.41
C ARG A 82 -6.59 -11.61 11.49
N ALA A 83 -6.97 -11.34 10.24
CA ALA A 83 -7.20 -12.40 9.25
C ALA A 83 -5.94 -13.19 8.94
N LEU A 84 -4.77 -12.57 9.07
CA LEU A 84 -3.46 -13.20 8.86
C LEU A 84 -2.89 -13.80 10.14
N GLY A 85 -3.64 -13.75 11.24
CA GLY A 85 -3.21 -14.31 12.52
C GLY A 85 -2.28 -13.41 13.33
N ALA A 86 -2.09 -12.16 12.91
CA ALA A 86 -1.32 -11.19 13.69
C ALA A 86 -2.24 -10.57 14.75
N ASN A 87 -1.81 -10.55 15.96
CA ASN A 87 -2.56 -9.98 17.06
C ASN A 87 -2.28 -8.49 17.24
#